data_567d1f919479ea19ae30db55639869a3
#
_entry.id   567d1f919479ea19ae30db55639869a3
#
_cell.length_a   1.000
_cell.length_b   1.000
_cell.length_c   1.000
_cell.angle_alpha   90.00
_cell.angle_beta   90.00
_cell.angle_gamma   90.00
#
_symmetry.space_group_name_H-M   'P 1'
#
loop_
_entity.id
_entity.type
_entity.pdbx_description
1 polymer ?
#
loop_
_entity_poly.entity_id
_entity_poly.type
_entity_poly.pdbx_seq_one_letter_code
_entity_poly.pdbx_strand_id
1 'polypeptide(L)'
;MIQLRPLDASHYDLLNSLQEQEDVWEFIGSLPLPQEDDPHHLFAVMDGPAGVGVAGLVRTGALDGKDFELLCAMRADAQSRGLATQACKLVLAWAFETAKLDRVISCIDDANEAARSIALTLGMEALCPIPGGRTVYVKYREERRGDRVVTGAA
;
A
#
# COMPACT_ATOMS: atom_id res chain seq x y z
N MET A 1 6.33 -17.63 -4.36
CA MET A 1 6.91 -16.27 -4.49
C MET A 1 5.86 -15.33 -5.08
N ILE A 2 5.70 -14.19 -4.48
CA ILE A 2 4.71 -13.21 -4.93
C ILE A 2 5.29 -12.32 -6.02
N GLN A 3 4.46 -11.97 -6.99
CA GLN A 3 4.77 -10.99 -8.01
C GLN A 3 3.66 -9.94 -8.07
N LEU A 4 4.04 -8.72 -8.42
CA LEU A 4 3.08 -7.66 -8.73
C LEU A 4 2.95 -7.54 -10.25
N ARG A 5 1.71 -7.40 -10.72
CA ARG A 5 1.41 -7.10 -12.12
C ARG A 5 0.51 -5.89 -12.19
N PRO A 6 0.72 -4.98 -13.13
CA PRO A 6 -0.20 -3.85 -13.28
C PRO A 6 -1.64 -4.32 -13.38
N LEU A 7 -2.51 -3.69 -12.62
CA LEU A 7 -3.91 -4.06 -12.57
C LEU A 7 -4.59 -3.63 -13.87
N ASP A 8 -5.28 -4.56 -14.53
CA ASP A 8 -6.00 -4.31 -15.78
C ASP A 8 -7.29 -5.12 -15.83
N ALA A 9 -7.98 -5.06 -16.98
CA ALA A 9 -9.27 -5.72 -17.15
C ALA A 9 -9.20 -7.24 -16.98
N SER A 10 -8.04 -7.86 -17.18
CA SER A 10 -7.87 -9.32 -16.99
C SER A 10 -8.01 -9.73 -15.53
N HIS A 11 -7.92 -8.77 -14.58
CA HIS A 11 -8.04 -9.02 -13.15
C HIS A 11 -9.45 -8.76 -12.61
N TYR A 12 -10.45 -8.66 -13.47
CA TYR A 12 -11.81 -8.34 -13.08
C TYR A 12 -12.38 -9.33 -12.07
N ASP A 13 -12.15 -10.62 -12.27
CA ASP A 13 -12.62 -11.65 -11.34
C ASP A 13 -11.98 -11.52 -9.96
N LEU A 14 -10.70 -11.18 -9.92
CA LEU A 14 -10.01 -10.91 -8.65
C LEU A 14 -10.64 -9.73 -7.91
N LEU A 15 -10.88 -8.63 -8.61
CA LEU A 15 -11.53 -7.45 -8.04
C LEU A 15 -12.91 -7.78 -7.49
N ASN A 16 -13.71 -8.54 -8.24
CA ASN A 16 -15.03 -8.95 -7.79
C ASN A 16 -14.96 -9.82 -6.53
N SER A 17 -14.00 -10.74 -6.47
CA SER A 17 -13.86 -11.60 -5.29
C SER A 17 -13.47 -10.81 -4.04
N LEU A 18 -12.69 -9.73 -4.20
CA LEU A 18 -12.35 -8.85 -3.09
C LEU A 18 -13.54 -8.01 -2.63
N GLN A 19 -14.34 -7.53 -3.58
CA GLN A 19 -15.52 -6.72 -3.28
C GLN A 19 -16.63 -7.51 -2.57
N GLU A 20 -16.69 -8.81 -2.76
CA GLU A 20 -17.65 -9.69 -2.09
C GLU A 20 -17.29 -9.94 -0.62
N GLN A 21 -16.10 -9.58 -0.18
CA GLN A 21 -15.63 -9.79 1.19
C GLN A 21 -15.88 -8.52 2.01
N GLU A 22 -16.82 -8.55 2.92
CA GLU A 22 -17.24 -7.41 3.75
C GLU A 22 -16.07 -6.76 4.49
N ASP A 23 -15.20 -7.55 5.10
CA ASP A 23 -14.05 -7.06 5.84
C ASP A 23 -13.03 -6.35 4.94
N VAL A 24 -12.88 -6.80 3.71
CA VAL A 24 -12.02 -6.15 2.73
C VAL A 24 -12.67 -4.84 2.24
N TRP A 25 -13.98 -4.86 2.01
CA TRP A 25 -14.73 -3.71 1.52
C TRP A 25 -14.70 -2.53 2.49
N GLU A 26 -14.79 -2.79 3.79
CA GLU A 26 -14.72 -1.76 4.82
C GLU A 26 -13.41 -0.97 4.77
N PHE A 27 -12.32 -1.60 4.37
CA PHE A 27 -11.00 -0.98 4.34
C PHE A 27 -10.67 -0.27 3.04
N ILE A 28 -11.27 -0.68 1.93
CA ILE A 28 -10.84 -0.22 0.61
C ILE A 28 -11.86 0.73 -0.03
N GLY A 29 -13.13 0.67 0.38
CA GLY A 29 -14.20 1.34 -0.36
C GLY A 29 -14.29 0.76 -1.77
N SER A 30 -14.71 1.57 -2.73
CA SER A 30 -14.73 1.12 -4.13
C SER A 30 -13.33 1.26 -4.74
N LEU A 31 -12.75 0.14 -5.15
CA LEU A 31 -11.52 0.19 -5.94
C LEU A 31 -11.87 0.73 -7.33
N PRO A 32 -11.31 1.86 -7.75
CA PRO A 32 -11.53 2.33 -9.10
C PRO A 32 -10.87 1.37 -10.09
N LEU A 33 -11.55 1.07 -11.18
CA LEU A 33 -10.91 0.37 -12.29
C LEU A 33 -9.79 1.25 -12.84
N PRO A 34 -8.63 0.66 -13.17
CA PRO A 34 -7.53 1.44 -13.72
C PRO A 34 -7.95 2.16 -14.98
N GLN A 35 -7.69 3.46 -15.03
CA GLN A 35 -7.91 4.28 -16.21
C GLN A 35 -6.57 4.84 -16.66
N GLU A 36 -6.47 5.17 -17.93
CA GLU A 36 -5.22 5.58 -18.55
C GLU A 36 -4.55 6.77 -17.86
N ASP A 37 -5.34 7.69 -17.32
CA ASP A 37 -4.86 8.89 -16.61
C ASP A 37 -5.05 8.79 -15.10
N ASP A 38 -5.16 7.57 -14.57
CA ASP A 38 -5.42 7.37 -13.14
C ASP A 38 -4.18 7.76 -12.34
N PRO A 39 -4.32 8.65 -11.32
CA PRO A 39 -3.23 8.96 -10.42
C PRO A 39 -2.86 7.81 -9.48
N HIS A 40 -3.64 6.73 -9.47
CA HIS A 40 -3.39 5.58 -8.64
C HIS A 40 -2.47 4.58 -9.34
N HIS A 41 -1.65 3.89 -8.55
CA HIS A 41 -0.74 2.85 -9.05
C HIS A 41 -1.10 1.53 -8.37
N LEU A 42 -2.01 0.79 -8.99
CA LEU A 42 -2.53 -0.46 -8.43
C LEU A 42 -1.97 -1.67 -9.16
N PHE A 43 -1.70 -2.72 -8.40
CA PHE A 43 -1.15 -3.97 -8.89
C PHE A 43 -1.98 -5.15 -8.43
N ALA A 44 -2.14 -6.13 -9.29
CA ALA A 44 -2.60 -7.45 -8.87
C ALA A 44 -1.45 -8.17 -8.18
N VAL A 45 -1.74 -8.73 -7.01
CA VAL A 45 -0.77 -9.54 -6.27
C VAL A 45 -0.97 -10.99 -6.72
N MET A 46 0.06 -11.56 -7.32
CA MET A 46 0.02 -12.90 -7.90
C MET A 46 0.88 -13.85 -7.09
N ASP A 47 0.30 -14.99 -6.75
CA ASP A 47 1.02 -16.14 -6.20
C ASP A 47 1.03 -17.23 -7.27
N GLY A 48 2.10 -17.27 -8.08
CA GLY A 48 2.11 -18.06 -9.30
C GLY A 48 1.01 -17.59 -10.26
N PRO A 49 0.14 -18.49 -10.76
CA PRO A 49 -0.95 -18.13 -11.65
C PRO A 49 -2.18 -17.55 -10.93
N ALA A 50 -2.21 -17.61 -9.60
CA ALA A 50 -3.37 -17.22 -8.82
C ALA A 50 -3.29 -15.74 -8.39
N GLY A 51 -4.33 -14.97 -8.67
CA GLY A 51 -4.51 -13.64 -8.11
C GLY A 51 -4.99 -13.75 -6.67
N VAL A 52 -4.20 -13.25 -5.72
CA VAL A 52 -4.50 -13.39 -4.29
C VAL A 52 -4.88 -12.06 -3.63
N GLY A 53 -4.66 -10.95 -4.30
CA GLY A 53 -5.01 -9.65 -3.73
C GLY A 53 -4.69 -8.51 -4.68
N VAL A 54 -4.88 -7.31 -4.16
CA VAL A 54 -4.52 -6.05 -4.83
C VAL A 54 -3.68 -5.24 -3.86
N ALA A 55 -2.62 -4.64 -4.34
CA ALA A 55 -1.78 -3.75 -3.55
C ALA A 55 -1.32 -2.60 -4.43
N GLY A 56 -0.97 -1.49 -3.82
CA GLY A 56 -0.49 -0.36 -4.59
C GLY A 56 -0.55 0.95 -3.82
N LEU A 57 -0.58 2.02 -4.58
CA LEU A 57 -0.57 3.37 -4.08
C LEU A 57 -1.79 4.11 -4.60
N VAL A 58 -2.54 4.73 -3.69
CA VAL A 58 -3.68 5.57 -4.04
C VAL A 58 -3.41 6.99 -3.61
N ARG A 59 -3.81 7.94 -4.45
CA ARG A 59 -3.68 9.36 -4.11
C ARG A 59 -4.59 9.66 -2.93
N THR A 60 -4.07 10.38 -1.94
CA THR A 60 -4.84 10.69 -0.73
C THR A 60 -4.70 12.17 -0.37
N GLY A 61 -5.77 12.71 0.22
CA GLY A 61 -5.77 14.06 0.76
C GLY A 61 -5.57 14.11 2.27
N ALA A 62 -5.09 13.03 2.87
CA ALA A 62 -5.01 12.91 4.33
C ALA A 62 -4.12 13.95 5.00
N LEU A 63 -3.08 14.42 4.32
CA LEU A 63 -2.19 15.47 4.80
C LEU A 63 -2.31 16.71 3.92
N ASP A 64 -1.39 16.89 2.98
CA ASP A 64 -1.37 18.07 2.11
C ASP A 64 -1.96 17.83 0.72
N GLY A 65 -2.49 16.64 0.47
CA GLY A 65 -3.07 16.27 -0.82
C GLY A 65 -2.08 15.84 -1.88
N LYS A 66 -0.79 15.73 -1.55
CA LYS A 66 0.27 15.36 -2.48
C LYS A 66 0.81 13.96 -2.25
N ASP A 67 0.31 13.28 -1.24
CA ASP A 67 0.82 11.98 -0.85
C ASP A 67 0.11 10.83 -1.56
N PHE A 68 0.82 9.72 -1.62
CA PHE A 68 0.25 8.42 -1.97
C PHE A 68 0.15 7.57 -0.72
N GLU A 69 -0.97 6.89 -0.59
CA GLU A 69 -1.27 5.99 0.51
C GLU A 69 -1.07 4.55 0.06
N LEU A 70 -0.36 3.77 0.87
CA LEU A 70 -0.19 2.35 0.64
C LEU A 70 -1.50 1.62 0.88
N LEU A 71 -1.90 0.83 -0.09
CA LEU A 71 -3.12 0.03 -0.04
C LEU A 71 -2.76 -1.43 -0.26
N CYS A 72 -3.34 -2.31 0.53
CA CYS A 72 -3.20 -3.75 0.34
C CYS A 72 -4.48 -4.44 0.79
N ALA A 73 -5.02 -5.26 -0.07
CA ALA A 73 -6.21 -6.05 0.19
C ALA A 73 -5.99 -7.46 -0.32
N MET A 74 -6.06 -8.43 0.58
CA MET A 74 -5.84 -9.84 0.25
C MET A 74 -7.15 -10.61 0.33
N ARG A 75 -7.32 -11.59 -0.56
CA ARG A 75 -8.43 -12.53 -0.45
C ARG A 75 -8.40 -13.23 0.90
N ALA A 76 -9.57 -13.56 1.45
CA ALA A 76 -9.67 -14.20 2.76
C ALA A 76 -8.87 -15.50 2.83
N ASP A 77 -8.87 -16.28 1.75
CA ASP A 77 -8.13 -17.54 1.68
C ASP A 77 -6.61 -17.35 1.57
N ALA A 78 -6.15 -16.14 1.35
CA ALA A 78 -4.73 -15.79 1.26
C ALA A 78 -4.23 -15.01 2.48
N GLN A 79 -5.12 -14.67 3.40
CA GLN A 79 -4.74 -13.95 4.62
C GLN A 79 -3.96 -14.84 5.58
N SER A 80 -3.22 -14.22 6.51
CA SER A 80 -2.44 -14.92 7.54
C SER A 80 -1.26 -15.78 7.03
N ARG A 81 -0.85 -15.57 5.78
CA ARG A 81 0.30 -16.26 5.17
C ARG A 81 1.51 -15.36 4.98
N GLY A 82 1.47 -14.13 5.51
CA GLY A 82 2.53 -13.16 5.32
C GLY A 82 2.59 -12.54 3.93
N LEU A 83 1.62 -12.83 3.07
CA LEU A 83 1.62 -12.36 1.69
C LEU A 83 1.38 -10.85 1.59
N ALA A 84 0.57 -10.29 2.48
CA ALA A 84 0.33 -8.85 2.52
C ALA A 84 1.62 -8.07 2.80
N THR A 85 2.42 -8.54 3.76
CA THR A 85 3.71 -7.92 4.07
C THR A 85 4.65 -7.98 2.88
N GLN A 86 4.72 -9.12 2.21
CA GLN A 86 5.54 -9.28 1.00
C GLN A 86 5.10 -8.34 -0.11
N ALA A 87 3.78 -8.26 -0.36
CA ALA A 87 3.23 -7.39 -1.38
C ALA A 87 3.54 -5.92 -1.08
N CYS A 88 3.36 -5.49 0.16
CA CYS A 88 3.65 -4.13 0.57
C CYS A 88 5.14 -3.78 0.43
N LYS A 89 6.04 -4.71 0.72
CA LYS A 89 7.48 -4.52 0.49
C LYS A 89 7.78 -4.27 -0.98
N LEU A 90 7.15 -5.02 -1.87
CA LEU A 90 7.32 -4.84 -3.31
C LEU A 90 6.77 -3.50 -3.79
N VAL A 91 5.61 -3.08 -3.26
CA VAL A 91 5.03 -1.78 -3.60
C VAL A 91 5.94 -0.64 -3.14
N LEU A 92 6.46 -0.71 -1.92
CA LEU A 92 7.36 0.31 -1.39
C LEU A 92 8.67 0.38 -2.20
N ALA A 93 9.23 -0.77 -2.58
CA ALA A 93 10.40 -0.80 -3.43
C ALA A 93 10.12 -0.11 -4.77
N TRP A 94 9.00 -0.42 -5.38
CA TRP A 94 8.58 0.23 -6.63
C TRP A 94 8.39 1.74 -6.44
N ALA A 95 7.75 2.14 -5.34
CA ALA A 95 7.49 3.55 -5.05
C ALA A 95 8.79 4.37 -4.96
N PHE A 96 9.80 3.84 -4.30
CA PHE A 96 11.04 4.56 -4.06
C PHE A 96 12.05 4.40 -5.20
N GLU A 97 12.16 3.22 -5.80
CA GLU A 97 13.14 2.93 -6.83
C GLU A 97 12.68 3.33 -8.24
N THR A 98 11.40 3.11 -8.55
CA THR A 98 10.85 3.36 -9.89
C THR A 98 10.11 4.69 -9.95
N ALA A 99 9.14 4.91 -9.07
CA ALA A 99 8.35 6.13 -9.05
C ALA A 99 9.07 7.31 -8.41
N LYS A 100 10.18 7.06 -7.70
CA LYS A 100 11.02 8.10 -7.07
C LYS A 100 10.27 8.98 -6.09
N LEU A 101 9.30 8.41 -5.39
CA LEU A 101 8.56 9.14 -4.36
C LEU A 101 9.46 9.43 -3.16
N ASP A 102 9.25 10.57 -2.52
CA ASP A 102 10.01 10.95 -1.33
C ASP A 102 9.50 10.25 -0.08
N ARG A 103 8.19 9.99 -0.04
CA ARG A 103 7.56 9.29 1.08
C ARG A 103 6.28 8.59 0.63
N VAL A 104 5.88 7.59 1.43
CA VAL A 104 4.61 6.89 1.30
C VAL A 104 3.95 6.90 2.67
N ILE A 105 2.65 7.13 2.72
CA ILE A 105 1.89 7.13 3.97
C ILE A 105 0.89 5.98 3.99
N SER A 106 0.39 5.69 5.18
CA SER A 106 -0.68 4.72 5.39
C SER A 106 -1.58 5.23 6.49
N CYS A 107 -2.87 5.34 6.24
CA CYS A 107 -3.85 5.79 7.22
C CYS A 107 -4.49 4.56 7.84
N ILE A 108 -4.18 4.29 9.08
CA ILE A 108 -4.55 3.03 9.74
C ILE A 108 -5.48 3.32 10.91
N ASP A 109 -6.59 2.60 10.95
CA ASP A 109 -7.50 2.61 12.09
C ASP A 109 -6.75 2.15 13.34
N ASP A 110 -6.86 2.89 14.44
CA ASP A 110 -6.15 2.59 15.69
C ASP A 110 -6.53 1.22 16.26
N ALA A 111 -7.73 0.73 15.95
CA ALA A 111 -8.18 -0.59 16.36
C ALA A 111 -7.65 -1.72 15.46
N ASN A 112 -7.06 -1.39 14.31
CA ASN A 112 -6.57 -2.39 13.36
C ASN A 112 -5.13 -2.80 13.69
N GLU A 113 -4.98 -3.71 14.64
CA GLU A 113 -3.67 -4.17 15.11
C GLU A 113 -2.86 -4.87 14.00
N ALA A 114 -3.53 -5.63 13.15
CA ALA A 114 -2.87 -6.35 12.06
C ALA A 114 -2.20 -5.37 11.07
N ALA A 115 -2.90 -4.33 10.66
CA ALA A 115 -2.36 -3.32 9.76
C ALA A 115 -1.23 -2.52 10.42
N ARG A 116 -1.37 -2.19 11.70
CA ARG A 116 -0.31 -1.50 12.47
C ARG A 116 0.95 -2.35 12.54
N SER A 117 0.79 -3.64 12.82
CA SER A 117 1.93 -4.56 12.87
C SER A 117 2.66 -4.64 11.54
N ILE A 118 1.92 -4.71 10.44
CA ILE A 118 2.50 -4.70 9.09
C ILE A 118 3.27 -3.40 8.85
N ALA A 119 2.67 -2.26 9.18
CA ALA A 119 3.33 -0.97 8.99
C ALA A 119 4.67 -0.90 9.74
N LEU A 120 4.69 -1.33 11.00
CA LEU A 120 5.91 -1.35 11.79
C LEU A 120 6.95 -2.30 11.20
N THR A 121 6.53 -3.47 10.74
CA THR A 121 7.42 -4.44 10.09
C THR A 121 8.04 -3.85 8.81
N LEU A 122 7.29 -3.02 8.09
CA LEU A 122 7.78 -2.34 6.89
C LEU A 122 8.72 -1.16 7.19
N GLY A 123 8.89 -0.81 8.46
CA GLY A 123 9.71 0.33 8.86
C GLY A 123 9.00 1.67 8.82
N MET A 124 7.67 1.65 8.78
CA MET A 124 6.88 2.89 8.87
C MET A 124 6.82 3.37 10.31
N GLU A 125 6.72 4.67 10.48
CA GLU A 125 6.63 5.31 11.79
C GLU A 125 5.31 6.07 11.91
N ALA A 126 4.74 6.11 13.12
CA ALA A 126 3.57 6.91 13.39
C ALA A 126 3.91 8.40 13.26
N LEU A 127 3.15 9.13 12.46
CA LEU A 127 3.39 10.55 12.19
C LEU A 127 2.43 11.43 12.98
N CYS A 128 1.13 11.24 12.81
CA CYS A 128 0.12 12.07 13.47
C CYS A 128 -1.24 11.40 13.46
N PRO A 129 -2.09 11.68 14.46
CA PRO A 129 -3.48 11.25 14.40
C PRO A 129 -4.27 12.08 13.37
N ILE A 130 -5.31 11.47 12.83
CA ILE A 130 -6.28 12.15 11.97
C ILE A 130 -7.70 11.83 12.44
N PRO A 131 -8.71 12.62 12.02
CA PRO A 131 -10.09 12.37 12.46
C PRO A 131 -10.58 10.96 12.13
N GLY A 132 -11.45 10.43 12.97
CA GLY A 132 -12.05 9.13 12.78
C GLY A 132 -11.33 7.97 13.47
N GLY A 133 -10.45 8.26 14.43
CA GLY A 133 -9.74 7.20 15.17
C GLY A 133 -8.67 6.52 14.36
N ARG A 134 -8.02 7.25 13.47
CA ARG A 134 -6.93 6.74 12.63
C ARG A 134 -5.64 7.49 12.88
N THR A 135 -4.54 6.86 12.54
CA THR A 135 -3.19 7.43 12.63
C THR A 135 -2.51 7.32 11.27
N VAL A 136 -1.83 8.37 10.86
CA VAL A 136 -1.00 8.36 9.67
C VAL A 136 0.35 7.78 10.03
N TYR A 137 0.77 6.75 9.31
CA TYR A 137 2.11 6.19 9.36
C TYR A 137 2.85 6.62 8.10
N VAL A 138 4.16 6.81 8.21
CA VAL A 138 4.98 7.31 7.11
C VAL A 138 6.25 6.50 6.96
N LYS A 139 6.68 6.31 5.71
CA LYS A 139 8.02 5.82 5.39
C LYS A 139 8.62 6.75 4.35
N TYR A 140 9.82 7.24 4.64
CA TYR A 140 10.57 8.08 3.72
C TYR A 140 11.50 7.22 2.87
N ARG A 141 11.77 7.69 1.65
CA ARG A 141 12.77 7.08 0.79
C ARG A 141 14.13 7.15 1.50
N GLU A 142 14.83 6.02 1.56
CA GLU A 142 16.17 5.99 2.12
C GLU A 142 17.13 6.74 1.19
N GLU A 143 17.81 7.73 1.76
CA GLU A 143 18.87 8.42 1.04
C GLU A 143 20.12 7.54 0.96
N ARG A 144 20.87 7.71 -0.11
CA ARG A 144 22.17 7.07 -0.18
C ARG A 144 23.02 7.56 0.97
N ARG A 145 23.91 6.70 1.46
CA ARG A 145 24.76 7.01 2.61
C ARG A 145 25.52 8.33 2.48
N GLY A 146 25.97 8.64 1.25
CA GLY A 146 26.64 9.92 0.95
C GLY A 146 25.70 11.12 1.13
N ASP A 147 24.46 10.98 0.71
CA ASP A 147 23.46 12.03 0.83
C ASP A 147 23.14 12.32 2.31
N ARG A 148 23.08 11.28 3.12
CA ARG A 148 22.87 11.42 4.57
C ARG A 148 23.99 12.22 5.24
N VAL A 149 25.22 11.99 4.84
CA VAL A 149 26.37 12.72 5.38
C VAL A 149 26.24 14.21 5.07
N VAL A 150 25.85 14.55 3.85
CA VAL A 150 25.62 15.95 3.45
C VAL A 150 24.47 16.55 4.25
N THR A 151 23.38 15.84 4.39
CA THR A 151 22.19 16.30 5.14
C THR A 151 22.51 16.41 6.63
N GLY A 152 23.26 15.47 7.17
CA GLY A 152 23.61 15.45 8.58
C GLY A 152 24.58 16.57 8.97
N ALA A 153 25.29 17.16 8.03
CA ALA A 153 26.16 18.29 8.27
C ALA A 153 25.42 19.59 8.49
N ALA A 154 24.19 19.63 8.07
CA ALA A 154 23.32 20.78 8.28
C ALA A 154 22.67 20.72 9.66
#